data_caa6e64b83dc5832146f1cf1f343f4da
#
_entry.id   caa6e64b83dc5832146f1cf1f343f4da
#
_cell.length_a   1.000
_cell.length_b   1.000
_cell.length_c   1.000
_cell.angle_alpha   90.00
_cell.angle_beta   90.00
_cell.angle_gamma   90.00
#
_symmetry.space_group_name_H-M   'P 1'
#
loop_
_entity.id
_entity.type
_entity.pdbx_description
1 polymer ?
#
loop_
_entity_poly.entity_id
_entity_poly.type
_entity_poly.pdbx_seq_one_letter_code
_entity_poly.pdbx_strand_id
1 'polypeptide(L)'
;MKTFDGYMRGVNLGHWISQYDDGREEHWNSYITEDDFGKIASWGLDHVRLPVDYMLFESDEKPGEYLESGLKYVDLALEACRKNGLNMILDLHHAPGFIFSNTTEKSNDLFSNERQQERFVNIWRMFARRYAGEGETRNKKQKIHKVVFQGLQNLP
;
A
#
# COMPACT_ATOMS: atom_id res chain seq x y z
N MET A 1 27.20 2.76 4.72
CA MET A 1 25.94 1.98 4.72
C MET A 1 24.84 2.94 5.11
N LYS A 2 23.79 3.13 4.29
CA LYS A 2 22.65 3.99 4.68
C LYS A 2 21.80 3.21 5.68
N THR A 3 21.67 3.70 6.90
CA THR A 3 20.78 3.16 7.91
C THR A 3 19.32 3.54 7.57
N PHE A 4 18.40 2.62 7.74
CA PHE A 4 16.96 2.85 7.58
C PHE A 4 16.36 3.19 8.96
N ASP A 5 16.70 4.37 9.48
CA ASP A 5 16.17 4.84 10.74
C ASP A 5 14.64 4.99 10.64
N GLY A 6 13.91 4.49 11.65
CA GLY A 6 12.44 4.54 11.69
C GLY A 6 11.74 3.38 10.98
N TYR A 7 12.48 2.28 10.67
CA TYR A 7 11.92 1.05 10.06
C TYR A 7 12.46 -0.22 10.74
N MET A 8 12.68 -0.14 12.04
CA MET A 8 13.27 -1.24 12.80
C MET A 8 12.23 -2.13 13.45
N ARG A 9 11.06 -1.57 13.81
CA ARG A 9 9.99 -2.28 14.51
C ARG A 9 8.66 -1.86 13.94
N GLY A 10 8.01 -2.72 13.20
CA GLY A 10 6.73 -2.41 12.56
C GLY A 10 5.73 -3.52 12.61
N VAL A 11 4.53 -3.22 12.16
CA VAL A 11 3.42 -4.15 12.04
C VAL A 11 2.80 -4.07 10.66
N ASN A 12 2.22 -5.19 10.22
CA ASN A 12 1.50 -5.29 8.96
C ASN A 12 0.01 -5.02 9.19
N LEU A 13 -0.57 -4.11 8.41
CA LEU A 13 -2.01 -3.82 8.42
C LEU A 13 -2.74 -4.76 7.43
N GLY A 14 -2.63 -6.08 7.68
CA GLY A 14 -3.26 -7.09 6.84
C GLY A 14 -4.79 -7.10 6.95
N HIS A 15 -5.47 -7.70 5.96
CA HIS A 15 -6.93 -7.87 5.88
C HIS A 15 -7.75 -6.57 5.88
N TRP A 16 -7.15 -5.40 5.81
CA TRP A 16 -7.87 -4.14 5.72
C TRP A 16 -8.24 -3.81 4.27
N ILE A 17 -7.25 -3.40 3.46
CA ILE A 17 -7.42 -3.00 2.05
C ILE A 17 -6.64 -3.90 1.08
N SER A 18 -6.20 -5.03 1.58
CA SER A 18 -5.60 -6.14 0.84
C SER A 18 -5.95 -7.46 1.49
N GLN A 19 -6.19 -8.48 0.70
CA GLN A 19 -6.50 -9.85 1.15
C GLN A 19 -7.70 -9.89 2.13
N TYR A 20 -8.69 -9.05 1.93
CA TYR A 20 -9.89 -8.98 2.75
C TYR A 20 -10.93 -10.02 2.31
N ASP A 21 -11.65 -10.59 3.28
CA ASP A 21 -12.72 -11.54 3.03
C ASP A 21 -14.02 -10.85 2.58
N ASP A 22 -14.21 -9.60 2.99
CA ASP A 22 -15.39 -8.79 2.71
C ASP A 22 -15.00 -7.50 2.00
N GLY A 23 -15.28 -7.43 0.69
CA GLY A 23 -15.02 -6.26 -0.16
C GLY A 23 -16.03 -5.12 -0.03
N ARG A 24 -16.78 -5.07 1.08
CA ARG A 24 -17.74 -3.98 1.32
C ARG A 24 -17.07 -2.77 1.96
N GLU A 25 -17.59 -1.61 1.65
CA GLU A 25 -17.10 -0.34 2.20
C GLU A 25 -17.19 -0.28 3.73
N GLU A 26 -18.16 -0.98 4.33
CA GLU A 26 -18.31 -1.10 5.78
C GLU A 26 -17.07 -1.73 6.44
N HIS A 27 -16.53 -2.79 5.84
CA HIS A 27 -15.28 -3.42 6.30
C HIS A 27 -14.13 -2.41 6.26
N TRP A 28 -13.92 -1.75 5.13
CA TRP A 28 -12.80 -0.80 4.99
C TRP A 28 -12.90 0.41 5.92
N ASN A 29 -14.13 0.81 6.28
CA ASN A 29 -14.35 1.94 7.19
C ASN A 29 -14.20 1.57 8.68
N SER A 30 -14.24 0.29 9.04
CA SER A 30 -14.30 -0.14 10.46
C SER A 30 -13.17 -1.07 10.89
N TYR A 31 -12.52 -1.79 9.97
CA TYR A 31 -11.55 -2.83 10.31
C TYR A 31 -10.24 -2.25 10.90
N ILE A 32 -9.72 -1.18 10.31
CA ILE A 32 -8.61 -0.38 10.86
C ILE A 32 -9.08 1.06 10.97
N THR A 33 -8.89 1.65 12.13
CA THR A 33 -9.29 3.02 12.46
C THR A 33 -8.09 3.87 12.88
N GLU A 34 -8.27 5.20 12.96
CA GLU A 34 -7.20 6.11 13.42
C GLU A 34 -6.68 5.74 14.81
N ASP A 35 -7.55 5.25 15.70
CA ASP A 35 -7.18 4.84 17.06
C ASP A 35 -6.17 3.68 17.07
N ASP A 36 -6.21 2.80 16.07
CA ASP A 36 -5.29 1.67 15.98
C ASP A 36 -3.86 2.13 15.69
N PHE A 37 -3.69 3.19 14.91
CA PHE A 37 -2.37 3.81 14.68
C PHE A 37 -1.81 4.41 15.98
N GLY A 38 -2.66 5.03 16.80
CA GLY A 38 -2.29 5.51 18.13
C GLY A 38 -1.81 4.38 19.05
N LYS A 39 -2.51 3.24 19.07
CA LYS A 39 -2.11 2.04 19.82
C LYS A 39 -0.77 1.50 19.33
N ILE A 40 -0.59 1.36 17.99
CA ILE A 40 0.65 0.90 17.37
C ILE A 40 1.83 1.77 17.81
N ALA A 41 1.68 3.10 17.76
CA ALA A 41 2.70 4.04 18.21
C ALA A 41 2.98 3.89 19.71
N SER A 42 1.94 3.68 20.54
CA SER A 42 2.08 3.50 22.00
C SER A 42 2.87 2.25 22.39
N TRP A 43 2.89 1.23 21.55
CA TRP A 43 3.70 0.02 21.72
C TRP A 43 5.19 0.24 21.37
N GLY A 44 5.55 1.45 20.94
CA GLY A 44 6.93 1.80 20.56
C GLY A 44 7.32 1.26 19.18
N LEU A 45 6.34 0.96 18.33
CA LEU A 45 6.59 0.65 16.93
C LEU A 45 6.87 1.94 16.16
N ASP A 46 7.65 1.85 15.10
CA ASP A 46 8.15 3.01 14.34
C ASP A 46 7.59 3.06 12.91
N HIS A 47 6.96 2.00 12.44
CA HIS A 47 6.33 1.96 11.12
C HIS A 47 5.18 0.96 11.01
N VAL A 48 4.38 1.15 9.98
CA VAL A 48 3.39 0.18 9.48
C VAL A 48 3.71 -0.20 8.04
N ARG A 49 3.43 -1.44 7.65
CA ARG A 49 3.33 -1.83 6.25
C ARG A 49 1.85 -1.88 5.88
N LEU A 50 1.50 -1.13 4.83
CA LEU A 50 0.16 -1.06 4.28
C LEU A 50 0.12 -1.85 2.96
N PRO A 51 -0.35 -3.10 2.97
CA PRO A 51 -0.63 -3.83 1.75
C PRO A 51 -1.91 -3.30 1.11
N VAL A 52 -1.90 -3.12 -0.22
CA VAL A 52 -3.05 -2.66 -0.99
C VAL A 52 -3.26 -3.55 -2.20
N ASP A 53 -4.53 -3.77 -2.55
CA ASP A 53 -4.93 -4.48 -3.75
C ASP A 53 -5.32 -3.47 -4.84
N TYR A 54 -4.80 -3.63 -6.07
CA TYR A 54 -5.09 -2.68 -7.15
C TYR A 54 -6.58 -2.54 -7.45
N MET A 55 -7.36 -3.61 -7.24
CA MET A 55 -8.80 -3.63 -7.46
C MET A 55 -9.58 -2.65 -6.59
N LEU A 56 -8.97 -2.15 -5.51
CA LEU A 56 -9.56 -1.13 -4.66
C LEU A 56 -9.70 0.22 -5.38
N PHE A 57 -8.77 0.53 -6.27
CA PHE A 57 -8.67 1.85 -6.91
C PHE A 57 -8.52 1.81 -8.44
N GLU A 58 -8.45 0.64 -9.08
CA GLU A 58 -8.46 0.49 -10.54
C GLU A 58 -9.26 -0.74 -10.94
N SER A 59 -10.11 -0.64 -11.97
CA SER A 59 -10.82 -1.80 -12.54
C SER A 59 -10.11 -2.36 -13.77
N ASP A 60 -10.38 -3.64 -14.07
CA ASP A 60 -9.85 -4.28 -15.28
C ASP A 60 -10.54 -3.78 -16.57
N GLU A 61 -11.76 -3.24 -16.45
CA GLU A 61 -12.48 -2.66 -17.60
C GLU A 61 -11.91 -1.29 -18.00
N LYS A 62 -11.33 -0.56 -17.02
CA LYS A 62 -10.84 0.81 -17.24
C LYS A 62 -9.44 1.00 -16.67
N PRO A 63 -8.42 0.35 -17.25
CA PRO A 63 -7.05 0.50 -16.82
C PRO A 63 -6.57 1.95 -16.93
N GLY A 64 -5.91 2.44 -15.87
CA GLY A 64 -5.40 3.82 -15.80
C GLY A 64 -6.40 4.86 -15.33
N GLU A 65 -7.69 4.49 -15.13
CA GLU A 65 -8.67 5.32 -14.44
C GLU A 65 -8.66 4.98 -12.95
N TYR A 66 -8.10 5.88 -12.11
CA TYR A 66 -7.97 5.64 -10.69
C TYR A 66 -9.12 6.23 -9.89
N LEU A 67 -9.67 5.41 -8.97
CA LEU A 67 -10.85 5.72 -8.17
C LEU A 67 -10.45 6.34 -6.83
N GLU A 68 -10.82 7.59 -6.61
CA GLU A 68 -10.60 8.27 -5.33
C GLU A 68 -11.30 7.58 -4.16
N SER A 69 -12.41 6.88 -4.41
CA SER A 69 -13.12 6.08 -3.40
C SER A 69 -12.26 4.98 -2.78
N GLY A 70 -11.28 4.45 -3.51
CA GLY A 70 -10.31 3.48 -3.00
C GLY A 70 -9.04 4.14 -2.48
N LEU A 71 -8.52 5.14 -3.18
CA LEU A 71 -7.30 5.85 -2.79
C LEU A 71 -7.44 6.58 -1.45
N LYS A 72 -8.67 6.99 -1.07
CA LYS A 72 -8.95 7.63 0.24
C LYS A 72 -8.42 6.82 1.43
N TYR A 73 -8.38 5.49 1.36
CA TYR A 73 -7.91 4.65 2.47
C TYR A 73 -6.39 4.70 2.63
N VAL A 74 -5.66 4.84 1.52
CA VAL A 74 -4.20 5.07 1.56
C VAL A 74 -3.91 6.45 2.14
N ASP A 75 -4.69 7.46 1.76
CA ASP A 75 -4.57 8.82 2.30
C ASP A 75 -4.87 8.86 3.81
N LEU A 76 -5.91 8.15 4.26
CA LEU A 76 -6.26 8.03 5.69
C LEU A 76 -5.11 7.37 6.48
N ALA A 77 -4.55 6.27 5.96
CA ALA A 77 -3.43 5.60 6.61
C ALA A 77 -2.22 6.54 6.73
N LEU A 78 -1.93 7.27 5.67
CA LEU A 78 -0.82 8.22 5.63
C LEU A 78 -0.99 9.33 6.66
N GLU A 79 -2.18 9.93 6.74
CA GLU A 79 -2.49 10.98 7.70
C GLU A 79 -2.44 10.45 9.15
N ALA A 80 -2.97 9.25 9.40
CA ALA A 80 -2.89 8.60 10.70
C ALA A 80 -1.43 8.31 11.11
N CYS A 81 -0.59 7.87 10.17
CA CYS A 81 0.84 7.73 10.42
C CYS A 81 1.50 9.05 10.80
N ARG A 82 1.19 10.14 10.09
CA ARG A 82 1.72 11.48 10.40
C ARG A 82 1.35 11.94 11.80
N LYS A 83 0.07 11.82 12.16
CA LYS A 83 -0.43 12.23 13.48
C LYS A 83 0.26 11.47 14.61
N ASN A 84 0.61 10.21 14.39
CA ASN A 84 1.17 9.31 15.39
C ASN A 84 2.69 9.14 15.29
N GLY A 85 3.38 9.87 14.40
CA GLY A 85 4.84 9.78 14.24
C GLY A 85 5.34 8.43 13.71
N LEU A 86 4.50 7.70 12.98
CA LEU A 86 4.84 6.44 12.32
C LEU A 86 5.30 6.68 10.89
N ASN A 87 6.21 5.86 10.41
CA ASN A 87 6.52 5.76 8.99
C ASN A 87 5.56 4.76 8.31
N MET A 88 5.44 4.83 6.99
CA MET A 88 4.61 3.88 6.23
C MET A 88 5.41 3.24 5.09
N ILE A 89 5.24 1.93 4.94
CA ILE A 89 5.69 1.16 3.78
C ILE A 89 4.42 0.83 2.98
N LEU A 90 4.29 1.40 1.79
CA LEU A 90 3.20 1.06 0.88
C LEU A 90 3.62 -0.16 0.04
N ASP A 91 2.78 -1.19 0.01
CA ASP A 91 3.02 -2.42 -0.72
C ASP A 91 1.83 -2.72 -1.65
N LEU A 92 2.08 -2.69 -2.97
CA LEU A 92 1.10 -3.17 -3.94
C LEU A 92 1.10 -4.69 -3.93
N HIS A 93 0.25 -5.25 -3.08
CA HIS A 93 0.25 -6.68 -2.73
C HIS A 93 -0.38 -7.55 -3.81
N HIS A 94 -1.56 -7.14 -4.32
CA HIS A 94 -2.13 -7.66 -5.53
C HIS A 94 -1.99 -6.60 -6.63
N ALA A 95 -1.42 -7.00 -7.76
CA ALA A 95 -1.19 -6.16 -8.92
C ALA A 95 -1.93 -6.70 -10.15
N PRO A 96 -2.17 -5.88 -11.18
CA PRO A 96 -2.67 -6.39 -12.45
C PRO A 96 -1.81 -7.55 -12.96
N GLY A 97 -2.43 -8.70 -13.24
CA GLY A 97 -1.73 -9.92 -13.65
C GLY A 97 -0.96 -10.64 -12.55
N PHE A 98 -1.11 -10.25 -11.27
CA PHE A 98 -0.51 -10.96 -10.14
C PHE A 98 -1.42 -10.91 -8.91
N ILE A 99 -2.06 -12.03 -8.59
CA ILE A 99 -2.92 -12.20 -7.42
C ILE A 99 -2.43 -13.39 -6.62
N PHE A 100 -2.17 -13.18 -5.34
CA PHE A 100 -1.74 -14.22 -4.42
C PHE A 100 -2.94 -15.04 -3.95
N SER A 101 -3.46 -15.92 -4.81
CA SER A 101 -4.56 -16.81 -4.45
C SER A 101 -4.44 -18.14 -5.21
N ASN A 102 -4.64 -19.23 -4.47
CA ASN A 102 -4.64 -20.57 -5.04
C ASN A 102 -5.94 -20.92 -5.79
N THR A 103 -6.93 -20.04 -5.82
CA THR A 103 -8.29 -20.33 -6.28
C THR A 103 -8.69 -19.52 -7.52
N THR A 104 -7.78 -18.78 -8.14
CA THR A 104 -8.18 -17.80 -9.15
C THR A 104 -8.12 -18.32 -10.56
N GLU A 105 -9.23 -18.12 -11.26
CA GLU A 105 -9.33 -18.11 -12.71
C GLU A 105 -8.58 -16.92 -13.36
N LYS A 106 -8.08 -15.97 -12.55
CA LYS A 106 -7.29 -14.83 -13.03
C LYS A 106 -5.87 -15.26 -13.30
N SER A 107 -5.39 -14.96 -14.50
CA SER A 107 -4.04 -15.29 -14.94
C SER A 107 -2.98 -14.57 -14.10
N ASN A 108 -2.00 -15.31 -13.60
CA ASN A 108 -0.78 -14.75 -13.02
C ASN A 108 0.23 -14.53 -14.13
N ASP A 109 -0.04 -13.57 -15.01
CA ASP A 109 0.71 -13.32 -16.25
C ASP A 109 1.53 -12.02 -16.23
N LEU A 110 1.62 -11.35 -15.08
CA LEU A 110 2.37 -10.09 -14.94
C LEU A 110 3.77 -10.15 -15.57
N PHE A 111 4.49 -11.27 -15.39
CA PHE A 111 5.87 -11.39 -15.85
C PHE A 111 6.04 -11.71 -17.33
N SER A 112 4.95 -12.07 -18.01
CA SER A 112 4.94 -12.44 -19.45
C SER A 112 4.03 -11.54 -20.30
N ASN A 113 3.27 -10.65 -19.68
CA ASN A 113 2.27 -9.82 -20.34
C ASN A 113 2.65 -8.32 -20.22
N GLU A 114 3.15 -7.75 -21.32
CA GLU A 114 3.59 -6.35 -21.37
C GLU A 114 2.49 -5.35 -20.93
N ARG A 115 1.23 -5.63 -21.25
CA ARG A 115 0.11 -4.77 -20.82
C ARG A 115 -0.05 -4.74 -19.30
N GLN A 116 0.11 -5.88 -18.64
CA GLN A 116 0.04 -5.93 -17.17
C GLN A 116 1.25 -5.26 -16.53
N GLN A 117 2.44 -5.42 -17.14
CA GLN A 117 3.66 -4.74 -16.70
C GLN A 117 3.52 -3.22 -16.82
N GLU A 118 2.95 -2.72 -17.92
CA GLU A 118 2.71 -1.29 -18.11
C GLU A 118 1.71 -0.75 -17.07
N ARG A 119 0.60 -1.47 -16.81
CA ARG A 119 -0.36 -1.10 -15.76
C ARG A 119 0.31 -1.04 -14.40
N PHE A 120 1.07 -2.07 -14.03
CA PHE A 120 1.84 -2.11 -12.78
C PHE A 120 2.74 -0.88 -12.63
N VAL A 121 3.51 -0.54 -13.66
CA VAL A 121 4.39 0.65 -13.65
C VAL A 121 3.57 1.94 -13.53
N ASN A 122 2.42 2.03 -14.20
CA ASN A 122 1.56 3.21 -14.15
C ASN A 122 0.92 3.42 -12.78
N ILE A 123 0.51 2.35 -12.09
CA ILE A 123 0.05 2.41 -10.68
C ILE A 123 1.15 2.99 -9.79
N TRP A 124 2.40 2.53 -9.93
CA TRP A 124 3.52 3.07 -9.16
C TRP A 124 3.83 4.53 -9.51
N ARG A 125 3.70 4.91 -10.77
CA ARG A 125 3.83 6.32 -11.19
C ARG A 125 2.72 7.18 -10.58
N MET A 126 1.50 6.68 -10.52
CA MET A 126 0.39 7.35 -9.85
C MET A 126 0.70 7.58 -8.37
N PHE A 127 1.07 6.54 -7.63
CA PHE A 127 1.44 6.67 -6.22
C PHE A 127 2.62 7.63 -6.01
N ALA A 128 3.67 7.53 -6.83
CA ALA A 128 4.81 8.42 -6.76
C ALA A 128 4.43 9.89 -6.98
N ARG A 129 3.51 10.17 -7.90
CA ARG A 129 3.03 11.54 -8.15
C ARG A 129 2.12 12.02 -7.03
N ARG A 130 1.18 11.17 -6.55
CA ARG A 130 0.24 11.52 -5.48
C ARG A 130 0.97 11.86 -4.19
N TYR A 131 2.02 11.14 -3.86
CA TYR A 131 2.76 11.25 -2.60
C TYR A 131 4.14 11.89 -2.75
N ALA A 132 4.43 12.58 -3.86
CA ALA A 132 5.75 13.19 -4.14
C ALA A 132 6.20 14.18 -3.07
N GLY A 133 5.28 14.91 -2.43
CA GLY A 133 5.58 15.90 -1.37
C GLY A 133 5.78 15.30 0.02
N GLU A 134 5.53 14.02 0.21
CA GLU A 134 5.47 13.40 1.54
C GLU A 134 6.83 13.19 2.20
N GLY A 135 7.90 13.13 1.41
CA GLY A 135 9.27 13.03 1.89
C GLY A 135 9.91 14.37 2.30
N GLU A 136 9.27 15.52 2.00
CA GLU A 136 9.85 16.86 2.14
C GLU A 136 9.29 17.69 3.30
N THR A 137 8.41 17.14 4.16
CA THR A 137 7.92 17.88 5.31
C THR A 137 9.10 18.28 6.20
N ARG A 138 9.22 19.60 6.47
CA ARG A 138 10.31 20.30 7.18
C ARG A 138 10.66 19.79 8.57
N ASN A 139 9.95 18.79 9.07
CA ASN A 139 10.27 18.12 10.33
C ASN A 139 11.02 16.82 10.03
N LYS A 140 12.30 16.79 10.31
CA LYS A 140 13.28 15.69 10.10
C LYS A 140 12.89 14.31 10.68
N LYS A 141 11.66 14.12 11.17
CA LYS A 141 11.20 12.88 11.82
C LYS A 141 10.15 12.09 11.06
N GLN A 142 9.62 12.60 9.94
CA GLN A 142 8.58 11.88 9.18
C GLN A 142 9.00 11.78 7.72
N LYS A 143 9.57 10.66 7.36
CA LYS A 143 9.90 10.32 5.98
C LYS A 143 9.12 9.08 5.61
N ILE A 144 8.21 9.21 4.64
CA ILE A 144 7.77 8.04 3.87
C ILE A 144 8.98 7.59 3.06
N HIS A 145 9.67 6.59 3.56
CA HIS A 145 10.83 6.03 2.88
C HIS A 145 10.52 4.63 2.40
N LYS A 146 10.46 4.50 1.11
CA LYS A 146 10.42 3.29 0.31
C LYS A 146 9.06 2.60 0.19
N VAL A 147 8.61 2.67 -1.02
CA VAL A 147 7.83 1.62 -1.64
C VAL A 147 8.74 0.40 -1.76
N VAL A 148 8.51 -0.59 -0.92
CA VAL A 148 9.19 -1.87 -1.00
C VAL A 148 8.35 -2.79 -1.87
N PHE A 149 8.91 -3.22 -2.99
CA PHE A 149 8.34 -4.25 -3.84
C PHE A 149 8.48 -5.61 -3.14
N GLN A 150 7.45 -6.05 -2.42
CA GLN A 150 7.34 -7.44 -2.02
C GLN A 150 6.58 -8.19 -3.11
N GLY A 151 7.22 -9.09 -3.78
CA GLY A 151 6.68 -9.87 -4.89
C GLY A 151 7.64 -10.04 -6.07
N LEU A 152 8.66 -9.17 -6.19
CA LEU A 152 9.64 -9.24 -7.28
C LEU A 152 10.95 -9.95 -6.89
N GLN A 153 11.01 -10.60 -5.73
CA GLN A 153 12.24 -11.27 -5.29
C GLN A 153 12.59 -12.55 -6.06
N ASN A 154 11.73 -12.99 -6.98
CA ASN A 154 11.93 -14.20 -7.79
C ASN A 154 11.92 -13.89 -9.30
N LEU A 155 12.34 -12.71 -9.71
CA LEU A 155 12.61 -12.46 -11.12
C LEU A 155 13.96 -13.09 -11.48
N PRO A 156 14.02 -13.86 -12.59
CA PRO A 156 15.27 -14.44 -13.09
C PRO A 156 16.28 -13.36 -13.50
#